data_c20de6b347ee445bee9277db515f4e57
#
_entry.id   c20de6b347ee445bee9277db515f4e57
#
_cell.length_a   1.000
_cell.length_b   1.000
_cell.length_c   1.000
_cell.angle_alpha   90.00
_cell.angle_beta   90.00
_cell.angle_gamma   90.00
#
_symmetry.space_group_name_H-M   'P 1'
#
loop_
_entity.id
_entity.type
_entity.pdbx_description
1 polymer ?
#
loop_
_entity_poly.entity_id
_entity_poly.type
_entity_poly.pdbx_seq_one_letter_code
_entity_poly.pdbx_strand_id
1 'polypeptide(L)'
;MFEIRRYTPDVAGEWNRFVAQSKNGTFLFDRGYMDYHSDRFQDYSLMFYADGRLLAVLPAHVAGDTLYTHKGLTYGGLVMSVGLTIVQTMTLFREMNDNLRAEGLHRVVYKAIPAIYHRLSAEEDLYALYHVCQAKVVARDYGTNIVLHAGLRWERVRRRGVVRARQAGVTVERSDDYAAFWQVLTDNLGTKYGVKPVHTLTEMQLLHSRFPENIVLYQAVRDGVVLGGIVLYVTPQVVHAQYSSATAEGKRLGVIDLLYDRIICHDYADYPYFDFGRSTAHADGSGLNEQLAFQKEGFGGRGICYDTYEWQL
;
A
#
# COMPACT_ATOMS: atom_id res chain seq x y z
N MET A 1 9.55 -21.56 -21.87
CA MET A 1 9.49 -22.26 -20.58
C MET A 1 10.17 -21.38 -19.55
N PHE A 2 9.55 -21.17 -18.42
CA PHE A 2 10.14 -20.43 -17.32
C PHE A 2 10.91 -21.37 -16.39
N GLU A 3 12.08 -20.94 -15.94
CA GLU A 3 12.71 -21.51 -14.77
C GLU A 3 12.16 -20.78 -13.53
N ILE A 4 11.49 -21.53 -12.65
CA ILE A 4 10.86 -21.00 -11.44
C ILE A 4 11.78 -21.32 -10.27
N ARG A 5 12.27 -20.27 -9.59
CA ARG A 5 13.14 -20.39 -8.41
C ARG A 5 12.44 -19.81 -7.18
N ARG A 6 12.67 -20.44 -6.04
CA ARG A 6 12.34 -19.87 -4.74
C ARG A 6 13.34 -18.75 -4.41
N TYR A 7 12.82 -17.65 -3.87
CA TYR A 7 13.70 -16.63 -3.31
C TYR A 7 14.50 -17.18 -2.15
N THR A 8 15.78 -16.78 -2.07
CA THR A 8 16.69 -17.02 -0.94
C THR A 8 17.44 -15.72 -0.60
N PRO A 9 17.90 -15.50 0.65
CA PRO A 9 18.50 -14.23 1.06
C PRO A 9 19.74 -13.81 0.28
N ASP A 10 20.49 -14.75 -0.29
CA ASP A 10 21.69 -14.48 -1.13
C ASP A 10 21.37 -13.77 -2.44
N VAL A 11 20.14 -13.89 -2.96
CA VAL A 11 19.68 -13.19 -4.18
C VAL A 11 18.89 -11.91 -3.87
N ALA A 12 18.87 -11.41 -2.63
CA ALA A 12 18.14 -10.21 -2.25
C ALA A 12 18.54 -8.98 -3.09
N GLY A 13 19.83 -8.86 -3.42
CA GLY A 13 20.34 -7.77 -4.28
C GLY A 13 19.80 -7.83 -5.71
N GLU A 14 19.62 -9.02 -6.30
CA GLU A 14 19.01 -9.21 -7.61
C GLU A 14 17.52 -8.89 -7.55
N TRP A 15 16.81 -9.41 -6.55
CA TRP A 15 15.40 -9.12 -6.31
C TRP A 15 15.12 -7.62 -6.23
N ASN A 16 15.85 -6.90 -5.37
CA ASN A 16 15.62 -5.47 -5.14
C ASN A 16 15.91 -4.63 -6.40
N ARG A 17 16.99 -4.94 -7.15
CA ARG A 17 17.27 -4.29 -8.43
C ARG A 17 16.15 -4.54 -9.44
N PHE A 18 15.62 -5.76 -9.51
CA PHE A 18 14.50 -6.10 -10.38
C PHE A 18 13.25 -5.29 -10.01
N VAL A 19 12.86 -5.28 -8.74
CA VAL A 19 11.71 -4.50 -8.24
C VAL A 19 11.84 -3.03 -8.61
N ALA A 20 13.02 -2.44 -8.39
CA ALA A 20 13.28 -1.04 -8.69
C ALA A 20 13.13 -0.68 -10.19
N GLN A 21 13.41 -1.64 -11.10
CA GLN A 21 13.35 -1.44 -12.55
C GLN A 21 12.05 -1.94 -13.20
N SER A 22 11.20 -2.62 -12.45
CA SER A 22 9.95 -3.21 -12.95
C SER A 22 8.88 -2.17 -13.29
N LYS A 23 7.88 -2.56 -14.09
CA LYS A 23 6.81 -1.65 -14.51
C LYS A 23 5.75 -1.38 -13.44
N ASN A 24 5.69 -2.20 -12.37
CA ASN A 24 4.67 -2.10 -11.31
C ASN A 24 5.21 -2.35 -9.90
N GLY A 25 6.54 -2.40 -9.72
CA GLY A 25 7.15 -2.57 -8.40
C GLY A 25 7.15 -1.29 -7.58
N THR A 26 6.99 -1.45 -6.28
CA THR A 26 7.14 -0.38 -5.28
C THR A 26 8.10 -0.82 -4.19
N PHE A 27 8.52 0.11 -3.31
CA PHE A 27 9.43 -0.22 -2.21
C PHE A 27 8.84 -1.24 -1.22
N LEU A 28 7.52 -1.45 -1.21
CA LEU A 28 6.87 -2.50 -0.41
C LEU A 28 7.33 -3.90 -0.78
N PHE A 29 7.85 -4.09 -2.00
CA PHE A 29 8.38 -5.36 -2.48
C PHE A 29 9.89 -5.47 -2.36
N ASP A 30 10.60 -4.43 -1.87
CA ASP A 30 12.00 -4.51 -1.50
C ASP A 30 12.17 -5.45 -0.30
N ARG A 31 13.20 -6.30 -0.33
CA ARG A 31 13.44 -7.26 0.76
C ARG A 31 13.74 -6.58 2.09
N GLY A 32 14.34 -5.38 2.05
CA GLY A 32 14.51 -4.55 3.24
C GLY A 32 13.19 -4.15 3.89
N TYR A 33 12.11 -4.01 3.10
CA TYR A 33 10.76 -3.81 3.63
C TYR A 33 10.09 -5.15 3.97
N MET A 34 10.08 -6.13 3.06
CA MET A 34 9.35 -7.38 3.27
C MET A 34 9.87 -8.18 4.47
N ASP A 35 11.17 -8.19 4.69
CA ASP A 35 11.78 -9.05 5.70
C ASP A 35 11.69 -8.51 7.14
N TYR A 36 11.11 -7.29 7.37
CA TYR A 36 10.96 -6.76 8.72
C TYR A 36 10.02 -7.62 9.60
N HIS A 37 9.17 -8.40 8.99
CA HIS A 37 8.18 -9.26 9.67
C HIS A 37 8.27 -10.72 9.23
N SER A 38 9.47 -11.17 8.86
CA SER A 38 9.77 -12.56 8.45
C SER A 38 9.46 -13.60 9.56
N ASP A 39 9.40 -13.17 10.81
CA ASP A 39 8.96 -13.98 11.95
C ASP A 39 7.46 -14.36 11.91
N ARG A 40 6.65 -13.60 11.15
CA ARG A 40 5.20 -13.80 11.06
C ARG A 40 4.74 -14.54 9.80
N PHE A 41 5.59 -14.61 8.77
CA PHE A 41 5.23 -15.18 7.48
C PHE A 41 6.31 -16.13 6.98
N GLN A 42 5.92 -17.37 6.66
CA GLN A 42 6.80 -18.31 5.99
C GLN A 42 6.95 -17.91 4.54
N ASP A 43 8.07 -17.28 4.19
CA ASP A 43 8.33 -16.82 2.83
C ASP A 43 8.23 -17.94 1.80
N TYR A 44 7.52 -17.66 0.71
CA TYR A 44 7.38 -18.52 -0.46
C TYR A 44 7.49 -17.70 -1.75
N SER A 45 8.25 -16.63 -1.72
CA SER A 45 8.40 -15.74 -2.86
C SER A 45 9.06 -16.46 -4.05
N LEU A 46 8.58 -16.18 -5.25
CA LEU A 46 9.03 -16.83 -6.49
C LEU A 46 9.69 -15.85 -7.42
N MET A 47 10.71 -16.34 -8.15
CA MET A 47 11.44 -15.64 -9.20
C MET A 47 11.31 -16.42 -10.51
N PHE A 48 10.93 -15.71 -11.59
CA PHE A 48 10.64 -16.32 -12.88
C PHE A 48 11.66 -15.88 -13.92
N TYR A 49 12.47 -16.83 -14.37
CA TYR A 49 13.51 -16.59 -15.38
C TYR A 49 13.11 -17.19 -16.73
N ALA A 50 13.44 -16.51 -17.81
CA ALA A 50 13.41 -17.05 -19.15
C ALA A 50 14.68 -16.62 -19.90
N ASP A 51 15.32 -17.56 -20.59
CA ASP A 51 16.58 -17.36 -21.31
C ASP A 51 17.66 -16.70 -20.42
N GLY A 52 17.74 -17.13 -19.15
CA GLY A 52 18.68 -16.63 -18.15
C GLY A 52 18.39 -15.21 -17.63
N ARG A 53 17.24 -14.61 -17.98
CA ARG A 53 16.83 -13.28 -17.53
C ARG A 53 15.67 -13.36 -16.55
N LEU A 54 15.75 -12.63 -15.45
CA LEU A 54 14.64 -12.47 -14.52
C LEU A 54 13.56 -11.58 -15.17
N LEU A 55 12.35 -12.13 -15.36
CA LEU A 55 11.24 -11.44 -16.03
C LEU A 55 10.10 -11.06 -15.08
N ALA A 56 9.95 -11.78 -13.98
CA ALA A 56 8.96 -11.46 -12.96
C ALA A 56 9.38 -11.98 -11.59
N VAL A 57 8.83 -11.36 -10.53
CA VAL A 57 8.90 -11.88 -9.16
C VAL A 57 7.51 -11.85 -8.53
N LEU A 58 7.23 -12.81 -7.66
CA LEU A 58 5.98 -12.90 -6.91
C LEU A 58 6.28 -12.88 -5.43
N PRO A 59 6.08 -11.74 -4.75
CA PRO A 59 6.11 -11.68 -3.29
C PRO A 59 5.04 -12.59 -2.71
N ALA A 60 5.42 -13.60 -1.94
CA ALA A 60 4.46 -14.57 -1.44
C ALA A 60 4.89 -15.20 -0.10
N HIS A 61 3.90 -15.72 0.61
CA HIS A 61 4.11 -16.61 1.76
C HIS A 61 3.13 -17.78 1.69
N VAL A 62 3.43 -18.85 2.39
CA VAL A 62 2.56 -20.01 2.49
C VAL A 62 1.96 -20.13 3.90
N ALA A 63 0.69 -20.55 3.95
CA ALA A 63 0.04 -20.95 5.20
C ALA A 63 -0.86 -22.16 4.92
N GLY A 64 -0.54 -23.29 5.52
CA GLY A 64 -1.14 -24.58 5.17
C GLY A 64 -0.84 -24.95 3.72
N ASP A 65 -1.86 -25.28 2.95
CA ASP A 65 -1.80 -25.62 1.54
C ASP A 65 -2.08 -24.45 0.58
N THR A 66 -2.05 -23.23 1.11
CA THR A 66 -2.43 -22.03 0.37
C THR A 66 -1.25 -21.07 0.21
N LEU A 67 -1.01 -20.65 -1.03
CA LEU A 67 -0.12 -19.53 -1.36
C LEU A 67 -0.88 -18.20 -1.26
N TYR A 68 -0.30 -17.23 -0.57
CA TYR A 68 -0.81 -15.85 -0.50
C TYR A 68 0.21 -14.89 -1.12
N THR A 69 -0.24 -13.98 -1.97
CA THR A 69 0.63 -12.89 -2.46
C THR A 69 0.77 -11.81 -1.39
N HIS A 70 1.24 -12.23 -0.25
CA HIS A 70 1.69 -11.56 0.95
C HIS A 70 0.62 -10.81 1.77
N LYS A 71 0.03 -11.47 2.78
CA LYS A 71 -0.96 -10.86 3.71
C LYS A 71 -0.43 -9.63 4.47
N GLY A 72 0.87 -9.55 4.72
CA GLY A 72 1.51 -8.45 5.43
C GLY A 72 1.69 -7.16 4.62
N LEU A 73 1.32 -7.15 3.33
CA LEU A 73 1.45 -5.98 2.45
C LEU A 73 0.07 -5.40 2.13
N THR A 74 0.03 -4.11 1.83
CA THR A 74 -1.19 -3.39 1.42
C THR A 74 -1.79 -3.99 0.14
N TYR A 75 -0.93 -4.32 -0.82
CA TYR A 75 -1.19 -5.03 -2.07
C TYR A 75 -0.02 -5.96 -2.36
N GLY A 76 -0.21 -6.93 -3.23
CA GLY A 76 0.80 -7.92 -3.63
C GLY A 76 0.77 -8.18 -5.12
N GLY A 77 0.87 -9.45 -5.54
CA GLY A 77 0.76 -9.85 -6.92
C GLY A 77 2.08 -9.87 -7.68
N LEU A 78 1.98 -10.13 -8.98
CA LEU A 78 3.13 -10.32 -9.86
C LEU A 78 3.81 -8.97 -10.15
N VAL A 79 5.09 -8.86 -9.79
CA VAL A 79 5.93 -7.73 -10.17
C VAL A 79 6.62 -8.08 -11.48
N MET A 80 6.43 -7.26 -12.52
CA MET A 80 6.74 -7.61 -13.90
C MET A 80 7.81 -6.71 -14.49
N SER A 81 8.76 -7.28 -15.25
CA SER A 81 9.71 -6.52 -16.05
C SER A 81 8.98 -5.71 -17.13
N VAL A 82 9.60 -4.63 -17.59
CA VAL A 82 9.07 -3.80 -18.69
C VAL A 82 8.83 -4.61 -19.97
N GLY A 83 9.64 -5.62 -20.22
CA GLY A 83 9.56 -6.44 -21.44
C GLY A 83 8.66 -7.68 -21.36
N LEU A 84 8.07 -7.97 -20.20
CA LEU A 84 7.19 -9.15 -20.07
C LEU A 84 5.88 -8.92 -20.83
N THR A 85 5.59 -9.80 -21.78
CA THR A 85 4.41 -9.74 -22.65
C THR A 85 3.24 -10.53 -22.07
N ILE A 86 2.01 -10.27 -22.58
CA ILE A 86 0.81 -11.01 -22.15
C ILE A 86 0.92 -12.51 -22.43
N VAL A 87 1.49 -12.93 -23.58
CA VAL A 87 1.68 -14.34 -23.92
C VAL A 87 2.62 -15.03 -22.92
N GLN A 88 3.70 -14.36 -22.57
CA GLN A 88 4.63 -14.84 -21.54
C GLN A 88 3.98 -14.89 -20.16
N THR A 89 3.19 -13.88 -19.79
CA THR A 89 2.47 -13.87 -18.52
C THR A 89 1.47 -15.02 -18.42
N MET A 90 0.69 -15.30 -19.47
CA MET A 90 -0.21 -16.46 -19.49
C MET A 90 0.55 -17.78 -19.34
N THR A 91 1.71 -17.91 -19.99
CA THR A 91 2.57 -19.11 -19.88
C THR A 91 3.13 -19.22 -18.46
N LEU A 92 3.60 -18.11 -17.87
CA LEU A 92 4.10 -18.05 -16.50
C LEU A 92 3.05 -18.55 -15.50
N PHE A 93 1.80 -18.09 -15.61
CA PHE A 93 0.75 -18.54 -14.68
C PHE A 93 0.39 -20.03 -14.85
N ARG A 94 0.44 -20.60 -16.07
CA ARG A 94 0.24 -22.05 -16.26
C ARG A 94 1.37 -22.84 -15.59
N GLU A 95 2.61 -22.50 -15.90
CA GLU A 95 3.79 -23.18 -15.36
C GLU A 95 3.92 -22.99 -13.85
N MET A 96 3.56 -21.81 -13.31
CA MET A 96 3.47 -21.56 -11.88
C MET A 96 2.44 -22.46 -11.21
N ASN A 97 1.23 -22.57 -11.77
CA ASN A 97 0.18 -23.42 -11.22
C ASN A 97 0.60 -24.89 -11.19
N ASP A 98 1.25 -25.37 -12.25
CA ASP A 98 1.76 -26.76 -12.33
C ASP A 98 2.88 -27.00 -11.29
N ASN A 99 3.78 -26.03 -11.11
CA ASN A 99 4.83 -26.09 -10.10
C ASN A 99 4.24 -26.11 -8.68
N LEU A 100 3.28 -25.23 -8.37
CA LEU A 100 2.65 -25.16 -7.05
C LEU A 100 1.88 -26.44 -6.71
N ARG A 101 1.18 -27.06 -7.70
CA ARG A 101 0.54 -28.36 -7.51
C ARG A 101 1.54 -29.47 -7.20
N ALA A 102 2.66 -29.50 -7.92
CA ALA A 102 3.71 -30.49 -7.70
C ALA A 102 4.35 -30.35 -6.28
N GLU A 103 4.36 -29.13 -5.74
CA GLU A 103 4.80 -28.81 -4.38
C GLU A 103 3.72 -29.09 -3.30
N GLY A 104 2.53 -29.59 -3.69
CA GLY A 104 1.45 -29.95 -2.77
C GLY A 104 0.58 -28.77 -2.31
N LEU A 105 0.63 -27.64 -3.01
CA LEU A 105 -0.29 -26.53 -2.77
C LEU A 105 -1.58 -26.73 -3.55
N HIS A 106 -2.69 -26.27 -2.98
CA HIS A 106 -4.03 -26.48 -3.55
C HIS A 106 -4.76 -25.19 -3.87
N ARG A 107 -4.33 -24.06 -3.30
CA ARG A 107 -5.03 -22.79 -3.43
C ARG A 107 -4.08 -21.61 -3.51
N VAL A 108 -4.48 -20.59 -4.27
CA VAL A 108 -3.78 -19.30 -4.31
C VAL A 108 -4.76 -18.18 -3.97
N VAL A 109 -4.32 -17.27 -3.09
CA VAL A 109 -4.99 -16.01 -2.77
C VAL A 109 -4.11 -14.85 -3.23
N TYR A 110 -4.60 -14.10 -4.20
CA TYR A 110 -3.84 -13.08 -4.93
C TYR A 110 -4.41 -11.69 -4.70
N LYS A 111 -3.67 -10.81 -4.06
CA LYS A 111 -3.98 -9.38 -3.96
C LYS A 111 -3.40 -8.67 -5.17
N ALA A 112 -4.24 -8.08 -6.01
CA ALA A 112 -3.74 -7.33 -7.16
C ALA A 112 -3.09 -6.00 -6.74
N ILE A 113 -2.05 -5.58 -7.48
CA ILE A 113 -1.50 -4.23 -7.36
C ILE A 113 -2.48 -3.28 -8.06
N PRO A 114 -3.04 -2.26 -7.38
CA PRO A 114 -3.93 -1.32 -8.05
C PRO A 114 -3.20 -0.52 -9.14
N ALA A 115 -3.87 -0.31 -10.28
CA ALA A 115 -3.28 0.31 -11.47
C ALA A 115 -2.62 1.68 -11.24
N ILE A 116 -3.09 2.45 -10.24
CA ILE A 116 -2.49 3.75 -9.90
C ILE A 116 -1.03 3.66 -9.44
N TYR A 117 -0.59 2.49 -8.93
CA TYR A 117 0.80 2.25 -8.50
C TYR A 117 1.72 1.84 -9.65
N HIS A 118 1.17 1.54 -10.83
CA HIS A 118 1.96 1.11 -11.98
C HIS A 118 2.68 2.30 -12.63
N ARG A 119 3.98 2.16 -12.90
CA ARG A 119 4.74 3.14 -13.70
C ARG A 119 4.37 3.09 -15.17
N LEU A 120 4.05 1.89 -15.66
CA LEU A 120 3.54 1.59 -16.99
C LEU A 120 2.33 0.69 -16.82
N SER A 121 1.46 0.61 -17.82
CA SER A 121 0.35 -0.35 -17.81
C SER A 121 0.87 -1.76 -17.54
N ALA A 122 0.30 -2.45 -16.54
CA ALA A 122 0.78 -3.72 -16.02
C ALA A 122 -0.37 -4.57 -15.46
N GLU A 123 -1.38 -4.84 -16.29
CA GLU A 123 -2.58 -5.62 -15.93
C GLU A 123 -2.63 -6.96 -16.68
N GLU A 124 -1.49 -7.43 -17.20
CA GLU A 124 -1.39 -8.74 -17.86
C GLU A 124 -1.68 -9.88 -16.90
N ASP A 125 -1.38 -9.69 -15.61
CA ASP A 125 -1.74 -10.63 -14.55
C ASP A 125 -3.26 -10.76 -14.39
N LEU A 126 -4.01 -9.66 -14.41
CA LEU A 126 -5.48 -9.70 -14.30
C LEU A 126 -6.11 -10.49 -15.46
N TYR A 127 -5.58 -10.34 -16.68
CA TYR A 127 -6.01 -11.12 -17.82
C TYR A 127 -5.69 -12.62 -17.64
N ALA A 128 -4.50 -12.95 -17.13
CA ALA A 128 -4.10 -14.33 -16.85
C ALA A 128 -4.91 -14.94 -15.71
N LEU A 129 -5.21 -14.19 -14.65
CA LEU A 129 -6.07 -14.62 -13.55
C LEU A 129 -7.45 -15.10 -14.07
N TYR A 130 -8.03 -14.35 -15.00
CA TYR A 130 -9.32 -14.71 -15.58
C TYR A 130 -9.22 -15.91 -16.54
N HIS A 131 -8.32 -15.86 -17.52
CA HIS A 131 -8.30 -16.84 -18.62
C HIS A 131 -7.51 -18.11 -18.33
N VAL A 132 -6.52 -18.07 -17.45
CA VAL A 132 -5.66 -19.21 -17.10
C VAL A 132 -6.08 -19.82 -15.78
N CYS A 133 -6.24 -18.98 -14.75
CA CYS A 133 -6.52 -19.46 -13.40
C CYS A 133 -8.02 -19.62 -13.11
N GLN A 134 -8.90 -19.06 -13.94
CA GLN A 134 -10.35 -18.96 -13.66
C GLN A 134 -10.63 -18.40 -12.27
N ALA A 135 -9.79 -17.46 -11.86
CA ALA A 135 -9.80 -16.87 -10.54
C ALA A 135 -11.07 -16.05 -10.29
N LYS A 136 -11.56 -16.10 -9.06
CA LYS A 136 -12.73 -15.35 -8.62
C LYS A 136 -12.31 -14.19 -7.72
N VAL A 137 -12.98 -13.06 -7.84
CA VAL A 137 -12.86 -11.96 -6.84
C VAL A 137 -13.53 -12.44 -5.56
N VAL A 138 -12.76 -12.57 -4.48
CA VAL A 138 -13.24 -13.01 -3.16
C VAL A 138 -13.32 -11.88 -2.14
N ALA A 139 -12.61 -10.77 -2.39
CA ALA A 139 -12.76 -9.54 -1.64
C ALA A 139 -12.49 -8.34 -2.55
N ARG A 140 -13.24 -7.26 -2.32
CA ARG A 140 -13.06 -5.97 -2.99
C ARG A 140 -13.21 -4.86 -1.97
N ASP A 141 -12.08 -4.24 -1.61
CA ASP A 141 -12.09 -3.07 -0.74
C ASP A 141 -12.26 -1.79 -1.55
N TYR A 142 -13.07 -0.87 -1.03
CA TYR A 142 -13.18 0.48 -1.59
C TYR A 142 -12.08 1.38 -1.00
N GLY A 143 -11.25 1.92 -1.86
CA GLY A 143 -10.28 2.96 -1.56
C GLY A 143 -10.65 4.29 -2.18
N THR A 144 -9.98 5.36 -1.78
CA THR A 144 -10.22 6.70 -2.32
C THR A 144 -8.89 7.33 -2.72
N ASN A 145 -8.78 7.74 -3.99
CA ASN A 145 -7.62 8.45 -4.49
C ASN A 145 -7.97 9.80 -5.12
N ILE A 146 -6.97 10.66 -5.29
CA ILE A 146 -7.04 11.87 -6.09
C ILE A 146 -6.10 11.71 -7.29
N VAL A 147 -6.60 11.99 -8.50
CA VAL A 147 -5.76 12.31 -9.66
C VAL A 147 -5.38 13.78 -9.52
N LEU A 148 -4.14 14.07 -9.12
CA LEU A 148 -3.76 15.43 -8.65
C LEU A 148 -3.90 16.49 -9.72
N HIS A 149 -3.70 16.15 -10.99
CA HIS A 149 -3.86 17.09 -12.11
C HIS A 149 -5.30 17.21 -12.65
N ALA A 150 -6.28 16.49 -12.07
CA ALA A 150 -7.67 16.55 -12.54
C ALA A 150 -8.45 17.77 -12.05
N GLY A 151 -7.87 18.59 -11.17
CA GLY A 151 -8.46 19.85 -10.72
C GLY A 151 -9.74 19.70 -9.88
N LEU A 152 -9.96 18.56 -9.23
CA LEU A 152 -11.12 18.32 -8.37
C LEU A 152 -11.06 19.21 -7.13
N ARG A 153 -12.21 19.87 -6.85
CA ARG A 153 -12.28 20.86 -5.75
C ARG A 153 -12.60 20.17 -4.43
N TRP A 154 -11.93 20.63 -3.39
CA TRP A 154 -12.27 20.26 -2.02
C TRP A 154 -13.62 20.82 -1.60
N GLU A 155 -14.35 20.06 -0.83
CA GLU A 155 -15.58 20.47 -0.17
C GLU A 155 -15.35 21.70 0.73
N ARG A 156 -16.41 22.52 0.88
CA ARG A 156 -16.35 23.74 1.71
C ARG A 156 -15.92 23.43 3.16
N VAL A 157 -16.37 22.30 3.72
CA VAL A 157 -16.04 21.92 5.09
C VAL A 157 -14.53 21.67 5.26
N ARG A 158 -13.86 21.05 4.28
CA ARG A 158 -12.41 20.79 4.30
C ARG A 158 -11.64 22.12 4.24
N ARG A 159 -11.98 22.98 3.29
CA ARG A 159 -11.38 24.34 3.15
C ARG A 159 -11.54 25.18 4.41
N ARG A 160 -12.69 25.12 5.07
CA ARG A 160 -12.94 25.82 6.36
C ARG A 160 -12.10 25.23 7.48
N GLY A 161 -11.86 23.92 7.50
CA GLY A 161 -10.97 23.25 8.45
C GLY A 161 -9.53 23.77 8.34
N VAL A 162 -9.00 23.91 7.13
CA VAL A 162 -7.67 24.51 6.88
C VAL A 162 -7.58 25.92 7.44
N VAL A 163 -8.56 26.77 7.13
CA VAL A 163 -8.56 28.16 7.63
C VAL A 163 -8.60 28.21 9.15
N ARG A 164 -9.47 27.39 9.76
CA ARG A 164 -9.60 27.33 11.23
C ARG A 164 -8.30 26.88 11.90
N ALA A 165 -7.63 25.86 11.39
CA ALA A 165 -6.38 25.36 11.93
C ALA A 165 -5.27 26.42 11.85
N ARG A 166 -5.14 27.11 10.70
CA ARG A 166 -4.20 28.22 10.51
C ARG A 166 -4.47 29.38 11.48
N GLN A 167 -5.73 29.78 11.64
CA GLN A 167 -6.12 30.84 12.59
C GLN A 167 -5.87 30.46 14.05
N ALA A 168 -5.88 29.17 14.37
CA ALA A 168 -5.54 28.66 15.69
C ALA A 168 -4.02 28.56 15.96
N GLY A 169 -3.18 28.98 15.00
CA GLY A 169 -1.72 28.96 15.14
C GLY A 169 -1.11 27.56 14.94
N VAL A 170 -1.83 26.62 14.31
CA VAL A 170 -1.28 25.30 13.99
C VAL A 170 -0.32 25.39 12.80
N THR A 171 0.87 24.82 12.95
CA THR A 171 1.87 24.65 11.89
C THR A 171 1.97 23.18 11.45
N VAL A 172 2.44 22.95 10.23
CA VAL A 172 2.68 21.61 9.69
C VAL A 172 4.13 21.50 9.25
N GLU A 173 4.79 20.45 9.70
CA GLU A 173 6.21 20.17 9.42
C GLU A 173 6.45 18.68 9.14
N ARG A 174 7.54 18.37 8.42
CA ARG A 174 8.11 17.02 8.39
C ARG A 174 8.81 16.76 9.70
N SER A 175 8.74 15.54 10.21
CA SER A 175 9.30 15.17 11.50
C SER A 175 9.81 13.73 11.48
N ASP A 176 10.86 13.46 12.26
CA ASP A 176 11.35 12.12 12.54
C ASP A 176 10.90 11.65 13.94
N ASP A 177 10.16 12.47 14.67
CA ASP A 177 9.59 12.10 15.98
C ASP A 177 8.33 11.24 15.81
N TYR A 178 8.54 9.99 15.40
CA TYR A 178 7.47 9.00 15.31
C TYR A 178 6.83 8.72 16.68
N ALA A 179 7.55 8.88 17.80
CA ALA A 179 7.03 8.56 19.12
C ALA A 179 5.85 9.45 19.50
N ALA A 180 5.98 10.77 19.32
CA ALA A 180 4.90 11.72 19.61
C ALA A 180 3.65 11.44 18.77
N PHE A 181 3.79 11.18 17.46
CA PHE A 181 2.66 10.83 16.63
C PHE A 181 2.07 9.46 16.97
N TRP A 182 2.91 8.46 17.30
CA TRP A 182 2.44 7.11 17.64
C TRP A 182 1.56 7.09 18.88
N GLN A 183 1.86 7.97 19.86
CA GLN A 183 1.00 8.16 21.02
C GLN A 183 -0.41 8.64 20.59
N VAL A 184 -0.48 9.69 19.74
CA VAL A 184 -1.76 10.21 19.21
C VAL A 184 -2.52 9.14 18.41
N LEU A 185 -1.82 8.35 17.60
CA LEU A 185 -2.41 7.27 16.81
C LEU A 185 -2.97 6.16 17.71
N THR A 186 -2.18 5.70 18.68
CA THR A 186 -2.55 4.61 19.58
C THR A 186 -3.73 4.99 20.46
N ASP A 187 -3.73 6.17 21.04
CA ASP A 187 -4.82 6.68 21.89
C ASP A 187 -6.13 6.79 21.08
N ASN A 188 -6.05 7.30 19.85
CA ASN A 188 -7.23 7.45 18.99
C ASN A 188 -7.80 6.10 18.55
N LEU A 189 -6.94 5.13 18.17
CA LEU A 189 -7.38 3.80 17.77
C LEU A 189 -7.92 2.99 18.95
N GLY A 190 -7.26 3.05 20.11
CA GLY A 190 -7.69 2.38 21.33
C GLY A 190 -9.04 2.90 21.80
N THR A 191 -9.21 4.22 21.87
CA THR A 191 -10.45 4.84 22.34
C THR A 191 -11.62 4.61 21.38
N LYS A 192 -11.38 4.70 20.06
CA LYS A 192 -12.48 4.66 19.08
C LYS A 192 -12.85 3.25 18.63
N TYR A 193 -11.86 2.37 18.52
CA TYR A 193 -12.04 1.06 17.87
C TYR A 193 -11.57 -0.12 18.72
N GLY A 194 -10.90 0.11 19.85
CA GLY A 194 -10.32 -0.97 20.68
C GLY A 194 -9.19 -1.75 19.99
N VAL A 195 -8.55 -1.17 18.97
CA VAL A 195 -7.49 -1.83 18.18
C VAL A 195 -6.18 -1.08 18.31
N LYS A 196 -5.08 -1.79 18.00
CA LYS A 196 -3.72 -1.22 17.91
C LYS A 196 -3.35 -0.96 16.44
N PRO A 197 -2.38 -0.04 16.17
CA PRO A 197 -1.77 0.06 14.86
C PRO A 197 -1.21 -1.29 14.38
N VAL A 198 -1.23 -1.53 13.07
CA VAL A 198 -0.67 -2.76 12.48
C VAL A 198 0.83 -2.88 12.74
N HIS A 199 1.55 -1.75 12.63
CA HIS A 199 2.97 -1.66 12.99
C HIS A 199 3.12 -1.17 14.42
N THR A 200 4.13 -1.69 15.12
CA THR A 200 4.62 -1.08 16.36
C THR A 200 5.43 0.18 16.06
N LEU A 201 5.67 1.02 17.07
CA LEU A 201 6.56 2.18 16.94
C LEU A 201 7.97 1.76 16.48
N THR A 202 8.51 0.70 17.09
CA THR A 202 9.86 0.19 16.75
C THR A 202 9.94 -0.28 15.29
N GLU A 203 8.92 -0.99 14.82
CA GLU A 203 8.85 -1.41 13.40
C GLU A 203 8.78 -0.20 12.46
N MET A 204 7.98 0.80 12.78
CA MET A 204 7.88 2.00 11.95
C MET A 204 9.18 2.80 11.90
N GLN A 205 9.87 2.93 13.04
CA GLN A 205 11.18 3.57 13.11
C GLN A 205 12.24 2.79 12.31
N LEU A 206 12.22 1.45 12.40
CA LEU A 206 13.10 0.58 11.60
C LEU A 206 12.82 0.75 10.09
N LEU A 207 11.56 0.73 9.69
CA LEU A 207 11.17 0.90 8.29
C LEU A 207 11.52 2.28 7.76
N HIS A 208 11.27 3.34 8.54
CA HIS A 208 11.70 4.69 8.17
C HIS A 208 13.23 4.76 8.01
N SER A 209 14.01 4.19 8.93
CA SER A 209 15.48 4.20 8.82
C SER A 209 16.02 3.50 7.55
N ARG A 210 15.29 2.50 7.04
CA ARG A 210 15.62 1.81 5.78
C ARG A 210 15.14 2.54 4.53
N PHE A 211 14.03 3.26 4.65
CA PHE A 211 13.33 3.93 3.54
C PHE A 211 12.95 5.37 3.89
N PRO A 212 13.92 6.25 4.24
CA PRO A 212 13.62 7.60 4.74
C PRO A 212 12.93 8.50 3.70
N GLU A 213 13.19 8.26 2.40
CA GLU A 213 12.54 9.01 1.32
C GLU A 213 11.13 8.49 0.99
N ASN A 214 10.84 7.23 1.34
CA ASN A 214 9.57 6.59 1.03
C ASN A 214 8.59 6.62 2.20
N ILE A 215 9.08 6.64 3.45
CA ILE A 215 8.26 6.63 4.66
C ILE A 215 8.47 7.96 5.38
N VAL A 216 7.50 8.87 5.22
CA VAL A 216 7.63 10.26 5.65
C VAL A 216 6.51 10.59 6.63
N LEU A 217 6.88 11.19 7.77
CA LEU A 217 5.92 11.68 8.76
C LEU A 217 5.72 13.20 8.60
N TYR A 218 4.47 13.61 8.55
CA TYR A 218 4.05 15.00 8.75
C TYR A 218 3.32 15.14 10.08
N GLN A 219 3.69 16.16 10.86
CA GLN A 219 3.04 16.49 12.12
C GLN A 219 2.41 17.89 12.06
N ALA A 220 1.28 18.03 12.73
CA ALA A 220 0.66 19.31 12.98
C ALA A 220 0.86 19.68 14.45
N VAL A 221 1.53 20.80 14.68
CA VAL A 221 2.02 21.22 15.99
C VAL A 221 1.44 22.59 16.35
N ARG A 222 1.10 22.78 17.62
CA ARG A 222 0.77 24.09 18.21
C ARG A 222 1.39 24.20 19.58
N ASP A 223 2.11 25.30 19.84
CA ASP A 223 2.79 25.58 21.12
C ASP A 223 3.68 24.39 21.59
N GLY A 224 4.38 23.74 20.64
CA GLY A 224 5.24 22.58 20.90
C GLY A 224 4.48 21.25 21.13
N VAL A 225 3.15 21.24 21.02
CA VAL A 225 2.32 20.04 21.23
C VAL A 225 1.87 19.46 19.88
N VAL A 226 2.11 18.16 19.66
CA VAL A 226 1.64 17.42 18.47
C VAL A 226 0.13 17.17 18.59
N LEU A 227 -0.65 17.79 17.71
CA LEU A 227 -2.11 17.68 17.67
C LEU A 227 -2.59 16.60 16.67
N GLY A 228 -1.73 16.13 15.79
CA GLY A 228 -2.02 15.09 14.82
C GLY A 228 -0.89 14.90 13.83
N GLY A 229 -1.00 13.89 12.97
CA GLY A 229 0.01 13.62 11.96
C GLY A 229 -0.49 12.66 10.89
N ILE A 230 0.32 12.52 9.85
CA ILE A 230 0.12 11.58 8.74
C ILE A 230 1.46 10.93 8.41
N VAL A 231 1.51 9.60 8.41
CA VAL A 231 2.61 8.83 7.82
C VAL A 231 2.26 8.55 6.37
N LEU A 232 3.14 8.95 5.48
CA LEU A 232 3.03 8.72 4.05
C LEU A 232 3.93 7.55 3.62
N TYR A 233 3.44 6.77 2.65
CA TYR A 233 4.23 5.85 1.84
C TYR A 233 4.35 6.42 0.44
N VAL A 234 5.54 6.88 0.09
CA VAL A 234 5.81 7.57 -1.19
C VAL A 234 6.38 6.56 -2.17
N THR A 235 5.67 6.34 -3.27
CA THR A 235 6.08 5.49 -4.40
C THR A 235 6.31 6.35 -5.64
N PRO A 236 6.82 5.83 -6.76
CA PRO A 236 7.05 6.65 -7.94
C PRO A 236 5.81 7.34 -8.52
N GLN A 237 4.61 6.79 -8.32
CA GLN A 237 3.36 7.31 -8.89
C GLN A 237 2.38 7.81 -7.83
N VAL A 238 2.48 7.32 -6.61
CA VAL A 238 1.45 7.51 -5.58
C VAL A 238 2.07 7.96 -4.27
N VAL A 239 1.49 8.99 -3.69
CA VAL A 239 1.66 9.33 -2.28
C VAL A 239 0.50 8.73 -1.50
N HIS A 240 0.76 7.70 -0.69
CA HIS A 240 -0.25 6.96 0.06
C HIS A 240 -0.27 7.38 1.53
N ALA A 241 -1.44 7.69 2.08
CA ALA A 241 -1.62 7.97 3.50
C ALA A 241 -1.75 6.66 4.29
N GLN A 242 -0.62 6.14 4.79
CA GLN A 242 -0.57 4.88 5.54
C GLN A 242 -1.25 5.00 6.92
N TYR A 243 -0.99 6.08 7.63
CA TYR A 243 -1.62 6.41 8.91
C TYR A 243 -2.01 7.89 8.94
N SER A 244 -3.19 8.19 9.44
CA SER A 244 -3.67 9.54 9.67
C SER A 244 -4.44 9.60 10.98
N SER A 245 -4.02 10.44 11.91
CA SER A 245 -4.67 10.56 13.22
C SER A 245 -4.51 11.96 13.80
N ALA A 246 -5.47 12.34 14.65
CA ALA A 246 -5.40 13.58 15.41
C ALA A 246 -6.05 13.42 16.79
N THR A 247 -5.59 14.20 17.74
CA THR A 247 -6.21 14.34 19.07
C THR A 247 -7.64 14.90 18.97
N ALA A 248 -8.42 14.82 20.03
CA ALA A 248 -9.75 15.43 20.08
C ALA A 248 -9.71 16.93 19.79
N GLU A 249 -8.71 17.63 20.30
CA GLU A 249 -8.47 19.05 20.02
C GLU A 249 -8.09 19.26 18.55
N GLY A 250 -7.14 18.49 18.03
CA GLY A 250 -6.72 18.57 16.63
C GLY A 250 -7.89 18.37 15.66
N LYS A 251 -8.81 17.43 15.94
CA LYS A 251 -10.04 17.23 15.16
C LYS A 251 -10.94 18.48 15.17
N ARG A 252 -11.14 19.10 16.35
CA ARG A 252 -11.95 20.33 16.45
C ARG A 252 -11.34 21.49 15.67
N LEU A 253 -10.01 21.60 15.66
CA LEU A 253 -9.29 22.66 14.97
C LEU A 253 -9.19 22.43 13.45
N GLY A 254 -9.41 21.20 12.93
CA GLY A 254 -9.26 20.89 11.52
C GLY A 254 -7.82 20.53 11.12
N VAL A 255 -7.06 19.97 12.03
CA VAL A 255 -5.63 19.62 11.84
C VAL A 255 -5.43 18.66 10.67
N ILE A 256 -6.30 17.69 10.50
CA ILE A 256 -6.23 16.74 9.37
C ILE A 256 -6.44 17.47 8.03
N ASP A 257 -7.34 18.45 7.98
CA ASP A 257 -7.57 19.24 6.78
C ASP A 257 -6.32 20.06 6.42
N LEU A 258 -5.64 20.64 7.41
CA LEU A 258 -4.41 21.42 7.22
C LEU A 258 -3.22 20.53 6.81
N LEU A 259 -3.09 19.33 7.39
CA LEU A 259 -2.08 18.35 7.00
C LEU A 259 -2.24 17.93 5.53
N TYR A 260 -3.45 17.58 5.11
CA TYR A 260 -3.70 17.24 3.71
C TYR A 260 -3.52 18.42 2.77
N ASP A 261 -3.86 19.67 3.20
CA ASP A 261 -3.59 20.87 2.40
C ASP A 261 -2.09 21.02 2.13
N ARG A 262 -1.25 20.90 3.15
CA ARG A 262 0.21 20.96 3.01
C ARG A 262 0.75 19.86 2.10
N ILE A 263 0.30 18.63 2.29
CA ILE A 263 0.79 17.46 1.55
C ILE A 263 0.30 17.51 0.09
N ILE A 264 -1.02 17.61 -0.12
CA ILE A 264 -1.64 17.43 -1.44
C ILE A 264 -1.48 18.67 -2.32
N CYS A 265 -1.65 19.87 -1.73
CA CYS A 265 -1.70 21.10 -2.52
C CYS A 265 -0.32 21.80 -2.64
N HIS A 266 0.69 21.35 -1.88
CA HIS A 266 2.01 21.99 -1.87
C HIS A 266 3.14 20.98 -2.09
N ASP A 267 3.43 20.10 -1.11
CA ASP A 267 4.66 19.31 -1.13
C ASP A 267 4.67 18.20 -2.19
N TYR A 268 3.50 17.66 -2.53
CA TYR A 268 3.33 16.59 -3.52
C TYR A 268 2.35 16.95 -4.64
N ALA A 269 2.14 18.24 -4.90
CA ALA A 269 1.18 18.72 -5.91
C ALA A 269 1.49 18.21 -7.31
N ASP A 270 2.75 17.92 -7.63
CA ASP A 270 3.21 17.45 -8.94
C ASP A 270 3.18 15.91 -9.09
N TYR A 271 2.76 15.18 -8.05
CA TYR A 271 2.60 13.72 -8.16
C TYR A 271 1.36 13.37 -9.01
N PRO A 272 1.36 12.19 -9.68
CA PRO A 272 0.18 11.74 -10.42
C PRO A 272 -1.03 11.49 -9.50
N TYR A 273 -0.79 10.80 -8.37
CA TYR A 273 -1.87 10.34 -7.50
C TYR A 273 -1.57 10.59 -6.02
N PHE A 274 -2.62 10.93 -5.27
CA PHE A 274 -2.66 10.81 -3.82
C PHE A 274 -3.69 9.76 -3.42
N ASP A 275 -3.30 8.78 -2.62
CA ASP A 275 -4.18 7.69 -2.19
C ASP A 275 -4.42 7.74 -0.69
N PHE A 276 -5.68 7.90 -0.29
CA PHE A 276 -6.10 7.86 1.10
C PHE A 276 -6.22 6.42 1.65
N GLY A 277 -6.01 5.41 0.81
CA GLY A 277 -6.22 4.02 1.17
C GLY A 277 -7.69 3.62 1.34
N ARG A 278 -7.88 2.43 1.90
CA ARG A 278 -9.18 1.77 2.01
C ARG A 278 -10.11 2.44 3.01
N SER A 279 -11.42 2.29 2.80
CA SER A 279 -12.50 2.73 3.70
C SER A 279 -13.36 1.54 4.09
N THR A 280 -12.73 0.50 4.65
CA THR A 280 -13.39 -0.74 5.08
C THR A 280 -13.97 -0.57 6.48
N ALA A 281 -15.17 -1.12 6.72
CA ALA A 281 -15.87 -0.99 7.99
C ALA A 281 -15.39 -2.01 9.03
N HIS A 282 -15.12 -3.24 8.61
CA HIS A 282 -14.82 -4.37 9.50
C HIS A 282 -13.41 -4.90 9.28
N ALA A 283 -12.85 -5.53 10.32
CA ALA A 283 -11.50 -6.11 10.28
C ALA A 283 -11.37 -7.29 9.29
N ASP A 284 -12.47 -7.96 8.96
CA ASP A 284 -12.53 -9.03 7.96
C ASP A 284 -12.53 -8.54 6.52
N GLY A 285 -12.46 -7.22 6.31
CA GLY A 285 -12.50 -6.60 4.98
C GLY A 285 -13.89 -6.35 4.44
N SER A 286 -14.94 -6.63 5.21
CA SER A 286 -16.32 -6.42 4.77
C SER A 286 -16.88 -5.04 5.12
N GLY A 287 -17.83 -4.59 4.31
CA GLY A 287 -18.58 -3.36 4.52
C GLY A 287 -17.81 -2.08 4.24
N LEU A 288 -18.56 -1.02 3.94
CA LEU A 288 -18.03 0.32 3.69
C LEU A 288 -18.12 1.17 4.97
N ASN A 289 -17.04 1.80 5.36
CA ASN A 289 -17.04 2.89 6.34
C ASN A 289 -17.44 4.19 5.63
N GLU A 290 -18.75 4.44 5.57
CA GLU A 290 -19.33 5.57 4.84
C GLU A 290 -18.80 6.93 5.33
N GLN A 291 -18.61 7.09 6.64
CA GLN A 291 -18.07 8.35 7.20
C GLN A 291 -16.63 8.60 6.74
N LEU A 292 -15.83 7.56 6.70
CA LEU A 292 -14.44 7.65 6.24
C LEU A 292 -14.37 7.90 4.73
N ALA A 293 -15.21 7.21 3.94
CA ALA A 293 -15.33 7.43 2.51
C ALA A 293 -15.76 8.88 2.21
N PHE A 294 -16.83 9.36 2.84
CA PHE A 294 -17.29 10.74 2.72
C PHE A 294 -16.22 11.77 3.09
N GLN A 295 -15.45 11.50 4.16
CA GLN A 295 -14.34 12.39 4.55
C GLN A 295 -13.29 12.49 3.44
N LYS A 296 -12.86 11.36 2.87
CA LYS A 296 -11.85 11.30 1.81
C LYS A 296 -12.34 11.91 0.50
N GLU A 297 -13.58 11.65 0.12
CA GLU A 297 -14.22 12.26 -1.04
C GLU A 297 -14.34 13.78 -0.92
N GLY A 298 -14.51 14.27 0.30
CA GLY A 298 -14.52 15.71 0.60
C GLY A 298 -13.22 16.46 0.25
N PHE A 299 -12.10 15.73 0.11
CA PHE A 299 -10.82 16.26 -0.40
C PHE A 299 -10.71 16.16 -1.94
N GLY A 300 -11.79 15.85 -2.65
CA GLY A 300 -11.79 15.66 -4.09
C GLY A 300 -11.45 14.24 -4.53
N GLY A 301 -11.33 13.30 -3.58
CA GLY A 301 -11.04 11.89 -3.88
C GLY A 301 -12.18 11.18 -4.60
N ARG A 302 -11.84 10.14 -5.36
CA ARG A 302 -12.78 9.24 -6.05
C ARG A 302 -12.36 7.80 -5.88
N GLY A 303 -13.29 6.89 -6.18
CA GLY A 303 -13.17 5.46 -5.88
C GLY A 303 -12.08 4.74 -6.67
N ILE A 304 -11.39 3.84 -5.97
CA ILE A 304 -10.53 2.81 -6.53
C ILE A 304 -10.80 1.51 -5.81
N CYS A 305 -10.67 0.37 -6.50
CA CYS A 305 -10.82 -0.95 -5.89
C CYS A 305 -9.47 -1.58 -5.58
N TYR A 306 -9.42 -2.26 -4.43
CA TYR A 306 -8.34 -3.16 -4.05
C TYR A 306 -8.90 -4.57 -4.05
N ASP A 307 -8.62 -5.32 -5.13
CA ASP A 307 -9.20 -6.63 -5.36
C ASP A 307 -8.31 -7.75 -4.83
N THR A 308 -8.95 -8.75 -4.24
CA THR A 308 -8.33 -10.01 -3.90
C THR A 308 -9.02 -11.13 -4.70
N TYR A 309 -8.20 -11.90 -5.40
CA TYR A 309 -8.63 -13.04 -6.21
C TYR A 309 -8.25 -14.34 -5.52
N GLU A 310 -9.00 -15.39 -5.83
CA GLU A 310 -8.72 -16.75 -5.37
C GLU A 310 -9.00 -17.75 -6.47
N TRP A 311 -8.17 -18.80 -6.54
CA TRP A 311 -8.42 -19.95 -7.37
C TRP A 311 -7.86 -21.23 -6.75
N GLN A 312 -8.38 -22.36 -7.23
CA GLN A 312 -7.88 -23.71 -6.92
C GLN A 312 -6.82 -24.10 -7.94
N LEU A 313 -5.77 -24.74 -7.47
CA LEU A 313 -4.68 -25.26 -8.29
C LEU A 313 -5.04 -26.61 -8.90
#